data_4f2e63683e7d159df9a126cd67440e50
#
_entry.id   4f2e63683e7d159df9a126cd67440e50
#
_cell.length_a   1.000
_cell.length_b   1.000
_cell.length_c   1.000
_cell.angle_alpha   90.00
_cell.angle_beta   90.00
_cell.angle_gamma   90.00
#
_symmetry.space_group_name_H-M   'P 1'
#
loop_
_entity.id
_entity.type
_entity.pdbx_description
1 polymer ?
#
loop_
_entity_poly.entity_id
_entity_poly.type
_entity_poly.pdbx_seq_one_letter_code
_entity_poly.pdbx_strand_id
1 'polypeptide(L)'
;MGEILGLGCTHYPGLTVPDERLPASFHRLLAAPGVPAHYKDRANWPAELIAELGNDQGYSAAQRYSARVADDFRAIRAALDAFNPDLVLVWGDDQYENFREDIIPAFCILGLDDDFAVKPWRPNGHNGNGGKPNRWGEPADWPLELHGHREAAKYLATGLIERGIDMAYAYKPLHHPLARAFTNTFLYLDWDRRGFPYPVIPFAINCYGSNLLHAQGGSAALFMPPRDQSTLPDPPSPQPWRCMAVGKAVAEVFAASPWRVALIASSSWSHCFLSPTNGYLWPDHAADRLLFDALSRADYETWRKRSLKDMERAGQHEMLLWMALMGAMETLHRRPVVQDYVETHIFMSEKCFVSYPA
;
A
#
# COMPACT_ATOMS: atom_id res chain seq x y z
N MET A 1 26.46 -8.43 11.39
CA MET A 1 25.34 -8.94 10.56
C MET A 1 24.13 -8.05 10.87
N GLY A 2 23.44 -7.60 9.85
CA GLY A 2 22.28 -6.74 9.99
C GLY A 2 21.11 -7.48 10.67
N GLU A 3 20.41 -6.76 11.54
CA GLU A 3 19.15 -7.26 12.12
C GLU A 3 17.98 -6.75 11.28
N ILE A 4 16.94 -7.57 11.15
CA ILE A 4 15.80 -7.23 10.28
C ILE A 4 14.49 -7.44 11.04
N LEU A 5 13.67 -6.39 11.10
CA LEU A 5 12.27 -6.40 11.52
C LEU A 5 11.38 -6.38 10.28
N GLY A 6 10.39 -7.26 10.19
CA GLY A 6 9.36 -7.18 9.16
C GLY A 6 8.07 -6.58 9.72
N LEU A 7 7.42 -5.71 8.94
CA LEU A 7 6.14 -5.08 9.28
C LEU A 7 5.21 -5.06 8.06
N GLY A 8 3.92 -5.25 8.31
CA GLY A 8 2.87 -5.06 7.30
C GLY A 8 1.83 -4.06 7.80
N CYS A 9 1.44 -3.12 6.95
CA CYS A 9 0.40 -2.11 7.24
C CYS A 9 -0.28 -1.65 5.95
N THR A 10 -1.01 -0.55 6.01
CA THR A 10 -1.72 0.05 4.86
C THR A 10 -1.33 1.49 4.62
N HIS A 11 -1.46 1.96 3.38
CA HIS A 11 -1.40 3.37 3.03
C HIS A 11 -2.75 3.92 2.52
N TYR A 12 -3.86 3.28 2.87
CA TYR A 12 -5.19 3.60 2.37
C TYR A 12 -5.51 5.11 2.45
N PRO A 13 -5.72 5.80 1.31
CA PRO A 13 -5.87 7.26 1.30
C PRO A 13 -7.08 7.78 2.08
N GLY A 14 -8.12 6.95 2.26
CA GLY A 14 -9.30 7.30 3.03
C GLY A 14 -9.01 7.65 4.49
N LEU A 15 -7.91 7.17 5.06
CA LEU A 15 -7.51 7.50 6.43
C LEU A 15 -7.01 8.95 6.59
N THR A 16 -6.77 9.66 5.51
CA THR A 16 -6.37 11.08 5.58
C THR A 16 -7.55 12.02 5.78
N VAL A 17 -8.78 11.57 5.51
CA VAL A 17 -9.97 12.42 5.65
C VAL A 17 -10.59 12.31 7.04
N PRO A 18 -11.32 13.35 7.52
CA PRO A 18 -12.13 13.25 8.73
C PRO A 18 -13.19 12.13 8.64
N ASP A 19 -13.61 11.58 9.78
CA ASP A 19 -14.51 10.42 9.83
C ASP A 19 -15.82 10.63 9.10
N GLU A 20 -16.37 11.86 9.15
CA GLU A 20 -17.63 12.22 8.47
C GLU A 20 -17.52 12.09 6.93
N ARG A 21 -16.32 12.10 6.39
CA ARG A 21 -16.06 12.05 4.95
C ARG A 21 -15.64 10.67 4.46
N LEU A 22 -15.26 9.79 5.38
CA LEU A 22 -14.73 8.47 5.02
C LEU A 22 -15.74 7.62 4.22
N PRO A 23 -17.06 7.57 4.57
CA PRO A 23 -18.06 6.82 3.81
C PRO A 23 -18.35 7.39 2.41
N ALA A 24 -17.96 8.64 2.14
CA ALA A 24 -18.23 9.30 0.86
C ALA A 24 -17.66 8.54 -0.35
N SER A 25 -16.58 7.77 -0.15
CA SER A 25 -15.98 6.94 -1.19
C SER A 25 -16.92 5.83 -1.65
N PHE A 26 -17.61 5.15 -0.73
CA PHE A 26 -18.62 4.14 -1.04
C PHE A 26 -19.79 4.76 -1.81
N HIS A 27 -20.34 5.87 -1.32
CA HIS A 27 -21.48 6.54 -1.98
C HIS A 27 -21.11 7.03 -3.39
N ARG A 28 -19.88 7.49 -3.59
CA ARG A 28 -19.38 7.86 -4.91
C ARG A 28 -19.30 6.65 -5.86
N LEU A 29 -18.78 5.52 -5.39
CA LEU A 29 -18.75 4.29 -6.20
C LEU A 29 -20.16 3.80 -6.53
N LEU A 30 -21.08 3.79 -5.58
CA LEU A 30 -22.46 3.39 -5.79
C LEU A 30 -23.14 4.24 -6.89
N ALA A 31 -22.79 5.51 -7.01
CA ALA A 31 -23.27 6.41 -8.06
C ALA A 31 -22.55 6.24 -9.41
N ALA A 32 -21.42 5.52 -9.47
CA ALA A 32 -20.60 5.43 -10.68
C ALA A 32 -21.34 4.71 -11.84
N PRO A 33 -21.21 5.20 -13.08
CA PRO A 33 -21.86 4.58 -14.24
C PRO A 33 -21.38 3.15 -14.49
N GLY A 34 -20.11 2.85 -14.23
CA GLY A 34 -19.49 1.54 -14.43
C GLY A 34 -19.95 0.45 -13.46
N VAL A 35 -20.63 0.80 -12.36
CA VAL A 35 -21.18 -0.17 -11.42
C VAL A 35 -22.47 -0.78 -11.99
N PRO A 36 -22.57 -2.13 -12.10
CA PRO A 36 -23.76 -2.78 -12.65
C PRO A 36 -25.02 -2.52 -11.83
N ALA A 37 -26.17 -2.36 -12.49
CA ALA A 37 -27.45 -2.02 -11.84
C ALA A 37 -27.86 -3.00 -10.72
N HIS A 38 -27.59 -4.31 -10.91
CA HIS A 38 -27.87 -5.34 -9.91
C HIS A 38 -27.23 -5.03 -8.54
N TYR A 39 -25.99 -4.55 -8.52
CA TYR A 39 -25.27 -4.20 -7.29
C TYR A 39 -25.71 -2.86 -6.70
N LYS A 40 -26.43 -2.02 -7.45
CA LYS A 40 -27.02 -0.78 -6.94
C LYS A 40 -28.33 -0.99 -6.17
N ASP A 41 -28.94 -2.15 -6.35
CA ASP A 41 -30.16 -2.53 -5.62
C ASP A 41 -29.80 -3.06 -4.23
N ARG A 42 -30.23 -2.32 -3.20
CA ARG A 42 -29.99 -2.65 -1.79
C ARG A 42 -30.51 -4.04 -1.39
N ALA A 43 -31.49 -4.58 -2.08
CA ALA A 43 -32.01 -5.93 -1.82
C ALA A 43 -30.96 -7.03 -2.09
N ASN A 44 -29.94 -6.73 -2.90
CA ASN A 44 -28.88 -7.66 -3.23
C ASN A 44 -27.60 -7.47 -2.38
N TRP A 45 -27.63 -6.57 -1.41
CA TRP A 45 -26.48 -6.30 -0.59
C TRP A 45 -26.30 -7.32 0.54
N PRO A 46 -25.05 -7.69 0.89
CA PRO A 46 -24.82 -8.53 2.05
C PRO A 46 -25.27 -7.83 3.33
N ALA A 47 -25.67 -8.62 4.32
CA ALA A 47 -26.16 -8.12 5.59
C ALA A 47 -25.13 -7.25 6.32
N GLU A 48 -23.86 -7.59 6.18
CA GLU A 48 -22.71 -6.89 6.76
C GLU A 48 -22.57 -5.47 6.18
N LEU A 49 -22.74 -5.30 4.87
CA LEU A 49 -22.75 -3.99 4.22
C LEU A 49 -23.88 -3.11 4.75
N ILE A 50 -25.08 -3.71 4.89
CA ILE A 50 -26.25 -3.01 5.42
C ILE A 50 -26.01 -2.60 6.88
N ALA A 51 -25.41 -3.48 7.68
CA ALA A 51 -25.06 -3.23 9.07
C ALA A 51 -23.99 -2.12 9.22
N GLU A 52 -22.95 -2.12 8.37
CA GLU A 52 -21.94 -1.04 8.38
C GLU A 52 -22.53 0.32 8.01
N LEU A 53 -23.41 0.37 7.01
CA LEU A 53 -24.08 1.62 6.63
C LEU A 53 -25.03 2.14 7.71
N GLY A 54 -25.67 1.22 8.45
CA GLY A 54 -26.58 1.60 9.53
C GLY A 54 -27.67 2.57 9.10
N ASN A 55 -28.09 3.43 10.03
CA ASN A 55 -29.07 4.51 9.79
C ASN A 55 -28.40 5.87 9.53
N ASP A 56 -27.07 5.95 9.62
CA ASP A 56 -26.28 7.19 9.55
C ASP A 56 -25.31 7.19 8.34
N GLN A 57 -25.60 6.41 7.33
CA GLN A 57 -24.83 6.32 6.09
C GLN A 57 -23.37 5.91 6.30
N GLY A 58 -23.07 5.15 7.35
CA GLY A 58 -21.75 4.62 7.65
C GLY A 58 -20.90 5.50 8.57
N TYR A 59 -21.44 6.59 9.12
CA TYR A 59 -20.67 7.48 9.98
C TYR A 59 -20.18 6.80 11.26
N SER A 60 -21.05 6.12 12.00
CA SER A 60 -20.65 5.37 13.19
C SER A 60 -19.66 4.23 12.87
N ALA A 61 -19.79 3.60 11.70
CA ALA A 61 -18.82 2.61 11.25
C ALA A 61 -17.46 3.27 10.98
N ALA A 62 -17.44 4.46 10.35
CA ALA A 62 -16.22 5.20 10.09
C ALA A 62 -15.46 5.58 11.37
N GLN A 63 -16.17 6.03 12.40
CA GLN A 63 -15.57 6.35 13.70
C GLN A 63 -14.90 5.12 14.34
N ARG A 64 -15.61 3.99 14.40
CA ARG A 64 -15.05 2.74 14.94
C ARG A 64 -13.86 2.24 14.13
N TYR A 65 -13.98 2.25 12.81
CA TYR A 65 -12.93 1.86 11.90
C TYR A 65 -11.67 2.72 12.06
N SER A 66 -11.81 4.03 12.07
CA SER A 66 -10.70 4.96 12.22
C SER A 66 -10.00 4.81 13.56
N ALA A 67 -10.75 4.65 14.65
CA ALA A 67 -10.18 4.43 15.97
C ALA A 67 -9.36 3.13 16.02
N ARG A 68 -9.92 2.02 15.49
CA ARG A 68 -9.26 0.72 15.42
C ARG A 68 -7.94 0.80 14.64
N VAL A 69 -7.99 1.34 13.43
CA VAL A 69 -6.81 1.48 12.57
C VAL A 69 -5.75 2.42 13.17
N ALA A 70 -6.17 3.47 13.89
CA ALA A 70 -5.24 4.35 14.61
C ALA A 70 -4.47 3.60 15.69
N ASP A 71 -5.15 2.73 16.45
CA ASP A 71 -4.50 1.90 17.48
C ASP A 71 -3.55 0.87 16.86
N ASP A 72 -3.89 0.31 15.70
CA ASP A 72 -3.01 -0.59 14.96
C ASP A 72 -1.75 0.13 14.49
N PHE A 73 -1.85 1.35 13.96
CA PHE A 73 -0.67 2.14 13.59
C PHE A 73 0.20 2.52 14.78
N ARG A 74 -0.40 2.83 15.93
CA ARG A 74 0.34 3.07 17.18
C ARG A 74 1.14 1.84 17.61
N ALA A 75 0.57 0.66 17.46
CA ALA A 75 1.25 -0.56 17.84
C ALA A 75 2.33 -0.95 16.81
N ILE A 76 2.12 -0.78 15.50
CA ILE A 76 3.18 -0.92 14.48
C ILE A 76 4.31 0.08 14.75
N ARG A 77 3.98 1.34 15.08
CA ARG A 77 4.98 2.34 15.44
C ARG A 77 5.73 1.96 16.73
N ALA A 78 5.05 1.43 17.72
CA ALA A 78 5.71 0.97 18.96
C ALA A 78 6.69 -0.19 18.71
N ALA A 79 6.33 -1.14 17.83
CA ALA A 79 7.24 -2.20 17.40
C ALA A 79 8.47 -1.64 16.67
N LEU A 80 8.28 -0.65 15.80
CA LEU A 80 9.35 0.04 15.10
C LEU A 80 10.27 0.78 16.07
N ASP A 81 9.69 1.56 17.00
CA ASP A 81 10.45 2.32 18.01
C ASP A 81 11.24 1.40 18.96
N ALA A 82 10.66 0.27 19.37
CA ALA A 82 11.33 -0.73 20.20
C ALA A 82 12.50 -1.41 19.47
N PHE A 83 12.35 -1.65 18.15
CA PHE A 83 13.44 -2.19 17.34
C PHE A 83 14.54 -1.14 17.09
N ASN A 84 14.21 0.13 17.04
CA ASN A 84 15.12 1.26 16.80
C ASN A 84 16.04 1.02 15.59
N PRO A 85 15.48 0.97 14.35
CA PRO A 85 16.25 0.70 13.15
C PRO A 85 17.16 1.87 12.76
N ASP A 86 18.27 1.57 12.09
CA ASP A 86 19.12 2.57 11.43
C ASP A 86 18.42 3.14 10.18
N LEU A 87 17.55 2.35 9.56
CA LEU A 87 16.74 2.76 8.40
C LEU A 87 15.49 1.90 8.23
N VAL A 88 14.53 2.46 7.50
CA VAL A 88 13.26 1.82 7.15
C VAL A 88 13.15 1.70 5.62
N LEU A 89 13.05 0.49 5.10
CA LEU A 89 12.65 0.27 3.71
C LEU A 89 11.14 0.05 3.64
N VAL A 90 10.47 0.79 2.75
CA VAL A 90 9.04 0.62 2.50
C VAL A 90 8.82 0.13 1.08
N TRP A 91 8.22 -1.05 0.93
CA TRP A 91 7.61 -1.44 -0.33
C TRP A 91 6.26 -0.74 -0.46
N GLY A 92 6.14 0.05 -1.50
CA GLY A 92 4.94 0.79 -1.89
C GLY A 92 4.77 0.76 -3.41
N ASP A 93 3.62 1.19 -3.88
CA ASP A 93 3.36 1.35 -5.30
C ASP A 93 3.53 2.82 -5.74
N ASP A 94 3.50 3.02 -7.04
CA ASP A 94 3.38 4.35 -7.65
C ASP A 94 2.18 4.32 -8.61
N GLN A 95 1.17 5.12 -8.30
CA GLN A 95 -0.10 5.15 -9.02
C GLN A 95 -0.09 6.25 -10.09
N TYR A 96 0.84 6.18 -11.05
CA TYR A 96 1.01 7.18 -12.09
C TYR A 96 1.39 8.56 -11.49
N GLU A 97 2.17 8.56 -10.44
CA GLU A 97 2.62 9.78 -9.75
C GLU A 97 4.00 10.19 -10.24
N ASN A 98 5.01 9.34 -10.08
CA ASN A 98 6.36 9.54 -10.60
C ASN A 98 6.64 8.73 -11.85
N PHE A 99 6.05 7.54 -11.98
CA PHE A 99 6.23 6.66 -13.13
C PHE A 99 5.08 6.84 -14.10
N ARG A 100 5.39 7.51 -15.23
CA ARG A 100 4.46 7.89 -16.27
C ARG A 100 4.97 7.38 -17.61
N GLU A 101 4.42 7.91 -18.71
CA GLU A 101 4.80 7.50 -20.08
C GLU A 101 6.29 7.66 -20.38
N ASP A 102 7.00 8.48 -19.64
CA ASP A 102 8.45 8.66 -19.79
C ASP A 102 9.25 7.45 -19.29
N ILE A 103 8.80 6.80 -18.21
CA ILE A 103 9.40 5.57 -17.68
C ILE A 103 8.46 4.86 -16.71
N ILE A 104 8.25 3.57 -16.89
CA ILE A 104 7.48 2.71 -15.99
C ILE A 104 8.34 1.49 -15.61
N PRO A 105 9.11 1.56 -14.51
CA PRO A 105 9.93 0.44 -14.08
C PRO A 105 9.11 -0.62 -13.36
N ALA A 106 9.47 -1.90 -13.48
CA ALA A 106 8.90 -2.98 -12.68
C ALA A 106 9.20 -2.81 -11.18
N PHE A 107 10.44 -2.38 -10.88
CA PHE A 107 10.96 -2.14 -9.53
C PHE A 107 11.85 -0.90 -9.54
N CYS A 108 11.72 -0.04 -8.54
CA CYS A 108 12.57 1.14 -8.41
C CYS A 108 12.90 1.47 -6.97
N ILE A 109 14.20 1.65 -6.67
CA ILE A 109 14.69 2.13 -5.37
C ILE A 109 14.90 3.64 -5.46
N LEU A 110 14.35 4.39 -4.49
CA LEU A 110 14.57 5.82 -4.38
C LEU A 110 15.65 6.12 -3.33
N GLY A 111 16.84 6.46 -3.79
CA GLY A 111 17.96 6.89 -2.95
C GLY A 111 17.91 8.40 -2.70
N LEU A 112 16.96 8.82 -1.87
CA LEU A 112 16.68 10.23 -1.60
C LEU A 112 17.80 10.92 -0.81
N ASP A 113 17.76 12.24 -0.78
CA ASP A 113 18.67 13.08 0.03
C ASP A 113 18.44 12.85 1.53
N ASP A 114 19.43 13.22 2.34
CA ASP A 114 19.40 13.01 3.79
C ASP A 114 18.21 13.72 4.44
N ASP A 115 17.90 14.95 4.01
CA ASP A 115 16.75 15.71 4.48
C ASP A 115 15.88 16.16 3.32
N PHE A 116 14.59 15.87 3.40
CA PHE A 116 13.60 16.36 2.46
C PHE A 116 12.22 16.52 3.10
N ALA A 117 11.38 17.37 2.52
CA ALA A 117 10.03 17.58 3.01
C ALA A 117 8.99 17.37 1.90
N VAL A 118 7.91 16.72 2.26
CA VAL A 118 6.72 16.58 1.43
C VAL A 118 5.60 17.43 2.01
N LYS A 119 4.80 18.08 1.16
CA LYS A 119 3.63 18.86 1.60
C LYS A 119 2.34 18.16 1.15
N PRO A 120 1.86 17.18 1.93
CA PRO A 120 0.81 16.27 1.49
C PRO A 120 -0.55 16.95 1.25
N TRP A 121 -0.80 18.10 1.88
CA TRP A 121 -2.10 18.76 1.86
C TRP A 121 -2.26 19.86 0.81
N ARG A 122 -1.23 20.13 0.01
CA ARG A 122 -1.33 21.15 -1.06
C ARG A 122 -2.43 20.79 -2.07
N PRO A 123 -3.11 21.79 -2.67
CA PRO A 123 -4.16 21.56 -3.66
C PRO A 123 -3.79 20.64 -4.82
N ASN A 124 -2.51 20.67 -5.24
CA ASN A 124 -1.92 19.78 -6.23
C ASN A 124 -1.12 18.65 -5.56
N GLY A 125 -1.23 18.53 -4.25
CA GLY A 125 -0.63 17.44 -3.48
C GLY A 125 -1.34 16.11 -3.79
N HIS A 126 -0.57 15.05 -3.86
CA HIS A 126 -0.98 13.81 -4.50
C HIS A 126 -1.52 12.74 -3.56
N ASN A 127 -1.76 13.06 -2.30
CA ASN A 127 -2.39 12.08 -1.40
C ASN A 127 -3.92 11.92 -1.60
N GLY A 128 -4.46 12.50 -2.69
CA GLY A 128 -5.89 12.46 -3.02
C GLY A 128 -6.76 13.42 -2.22
N ASN A 129 -6.20 14.14 -1.26
CA ASN A 129 -6.94 15.05 -0.37
C ASN A 129 -6.55 16.54 -0.52
N GLY A 130 -5.75 16.85 -1.54
CA GLY A 130 -5.21 18.19 -1.74
C GLY A 130 -6.26 19.31 -1.65
N GLY A 131 -6.00 20.32 -0.80
CA GLY A 131 -6.89 21.46 -0.58
C GLY A 131 -8.17 21.16 0.20
N LYS A 132 -8.37 19.93 0.71
CA LYS A 132 -9.51 19.53 1.53
C LYS A 132 -9.11 19.41 3.01
N PRO A 133 -10.05 19.51 3.95
CA PRO A 133 -9.77 19.22 5.35
C PRO A 133 -9.18 17.83 5.52
N ASN A 134 -8.07 17.73 6.23
CA ASN A 134 -7.46 16.46 6.61
C ASN A 134 -7.82 16.12 8.07
N ARG A 135 -7.63 14.85 8.45
CA ARG A 135 -7.96 14.33 9.77
C ARG A 135 -7.29 15.07 10.93
N TRP A 136 -6.10 15.59 10.71
CA TRP A 136 -5.29 16.27 11.75
C TRP A 136 -5.49 17.78 11.80
N GLY A 137 -6.29 18.34 10.89
CA GLY A 137 -6.53 19.79 10.84
C GLY A 137 -5.31 20.61 10.42
N GLU A 138 -4.33 19.98 9.79
CA GLU A 138 -3.08 20.59 9.38
C GLU A 138 -3.28 21.52 8.17
N PRO A 139 -2.55 22.65 8.10
CA PRO A 139 -2.64 23.58 6.99
C PRO A 139 -2.05 22.98 5.69
N ALA A 140 -2.43 23.57 4.54
CA ALA A 140 -2.02 23.08 3.23
C ALA A 140 -0.51 23.03 3.01
N ASP A 141 0.24 23.85 3.67
CA ASP A 141 1.70 23.95 3.56
C ASP A 141 2.46 23.21 4.67
N TRP A 142 1.74 22.51 5.55
CA TRP A 142 2.35 21.68 6.60
C TRP A 142 3.36 20.68 5.99
N PRO A 143 4.60 20.64 6.49
CA PRO A 143 5.63 19.76 5.99
C PRO A 143 5.59 18.40 6.71
N LEU A 144 5.61 17.32 5.96
CA LEU A 144 6.07 16.03 6.45
C LEU A 144 7.59 15.98 6.21
N GLU A 145 8.36 16.12 7.27
CA GLU A 145 9.82 16.06 7.22
C GLU A 145 10.29 14.61 7.31
N LEU A 146 11.19 14.23 6.40
CA LEU A 146 11.71 12.88 6.26
C LEU A 146 13.21 12.91 6.01
N HIS A 147 13.88 11.83 6.34
CA HIS A 147 15.30 11.62 6.09
C HIS A 147 15.49 10.49 5.08
N GLY A 148 16.32 10.68 4.06
CA GLY A 148 16.71 9.60 3.14
C GLY A 148 17.93 8.85 3.67
N HIS A 149 18.24 7.71 3.02
CA HIS A 149 19.48 6.98 3.28
C HIS A 149 20.12 6.54 1.96
N ARG A 150 20.73 7.50 1.26
CA ARG A 150 21.27 7.26 -0.09
C ARG A 150 22.36 6.18 -0.13
N GLU A 151 23.21 6.11 0.88
CA GLU A 151 24.27 5.10 0.95
C GLU A 151 23.68 3.68 1.00
N ALA A 152 22.75 3.41 1.90
CA ALA A 152 22.09 2.11 2.01
C ALA A 152 21.22 1.78 0.79
N ALA A 153 20.61 2.79 0.15
CA ALA A 153 19.89 2.61 -1.11
C ALA A 153 20.80 2.16 -2.24
N LYS A 154 22.00 2.76 -2.37
CA LYS A 154 23.03 2.33 -3.33
C LYS A 154 23.54 0.93 -3.02
N TYR A 155 23.82 0.64 -1.76
CA TYR A 155 24.26 -0.68 -1.31
C TYR A 155 23.23 -1.75 -1.69
N LEU A 156 21.95 -1.50 -1.40
CA LEU A 156 20.85 -2.39 -1.76
C LEU A 156 20.75 -2.57 -3.28
N ALA A 157 20.69 -1.48 -4.05
CA ALA A 157 20.59 -1.55 -5.51
C ALA A 157 21.73 -2.35 -6.13
N THR A 158 22.99 -2.11 -5.67
CA THR A 158 24.16 -2.87 -6.10
C THR A 158 23.99 -4.35 -5.78
N GLY A 159 23.66 -4.68 -4.54
CA GLY A 159 23.52 -6.08 -4.11
C GLY A 159 22.39 -6.84 -4.84
N LEU A 160 21.32 -6.14 -5.26
CA LEU A 160 20.26 -6.73 -6.07
C LEU A 160 20.70 -6.99 -7.51
N ILE A 161 21.38 -6.01 -8.13
CA ILE A 161 21.90 -6.14 -9.51
C ILE A 161 22.92 -7.29 -9.57
N GLU A 162 23.84 -7.39 -8.62
CA GLU A 162 24.81 -8.48 -8.53
C GLU A 162 24.17 -9.86 -8.37
N ARG A 163 22.92 -9.92 -7.86
CA ARG A 163 22.11 -11.15 -7.76
C ARG A 163 21.24 -11.40 -8.98
N GLY A 164 21.44 -10.63 -10.07
CA GLY A 164 20.67 -10.78 -11.32
C GLY A 164 19.24 -10.23 -11.22
N ILE A 165 18.99 -9.28 -10.33
CA ILE A 165 17.73 -8.55 -10.27
C ILE A 165 17.90 -7.20 -10.92
N ASP A 166 17.40 -7.06 -12.16
CA ASP A 166 17.40 -5.78 -12.87
C ASP A 166 16.55 -4.78 -12.09
N MET A 167 17.22 -3.78 -11.52
CA MET A 167 16.64 -2.81 -10.61
C MET A 167 16.80 -1.40 -11.15
N ALA A 168 15.70 -0.68 -11.37
CA ALA A 168 15.77 0.75 -11.55
C ALA A 168 16.11 1.44 -10.23
N TYR A 169 16.81 2.55 -10.29
CA TYR A 169 17.06 3.39 -9.12
C TYR A 169 17.01 4.86 -9.53
N ALA A 170 16.55 5.70 -8.61
CA ALA A 170 16.50 7.14 -8.82
C ALA A 170 16.96 7.87 -7.55
N TYR A 171 17.59 9.02 -7.75
CA TYR A 171 18.02 9.86 -6.63
C TYR A 171 17.09 11.03 -6.39
N LYS A 172 16.18 11.29 -7.34
CA LYS A 172 15.22 12.39 -7.27
C LYS A 172 13.96 12.04 -8.06
N PRO A 173 12.81 12.03 -7.40
CA PRO A 173 11.52 11.98 -8.10
C PRO A 173 11.35 13.26 -8.96
N LEU A 174 10.81 13.12 -10.17
CA LEU A 174 10.69 14.27 -11.10
C LEU A 174 9.29 14.86 -11.15
N HIS A 175 8.26 14.01 -11.13
CA HIS A 175 6.88 14.44 -11.33
C HIS A 175 6.16 14.72 -10.02
N HIS A 176 6.63 14.14 -8.93
CA HIS A 176 6.01 14.19 -7.62
C HIS A 176 7.06 14.09 -6.51
N PRO A 177 6.98 14.85 -5.41
CA PRO A 177 7.97 14.79 -4.34
C PRO A 177 8.16 13.38 -3.74
N LEU A 178 7.06 12.66 -3.53
CA LEU A 178 7.05 11.27 -3.07
C LEU A 178 5.66 10.68 -3.34
N ALA A 179 5.60 9.47 -3.92
CA ALA A 179 4.33 8.84 -4.23
C ALA A 179 3.47 8.62 -2.97
N ARG A 180 2.16 8.66 -3.16
CA ARG A 180 1.14 8.60 -2.11
C ARG A 180 1.28 7.38 -1.20
N ALA A 181 1.62 6.23 -1.75
CA ALA A 181 1.84 5.03 -0.98
C ALA A 181 2.87 5.24 0.15
N PHE A 182 3.99 5.88 -0.16
CA PHE A 182 5.04 6.19 0.81
C PHE A 182 4.64 7.33 1.75
N THR A 183 4.13 8.43 1.19
CA THR A 183 3.70 9.59 1.98
C THR A 183 2.68 9.21 3.04
N ASN A 184 1.64 8.45 2.66
CA ASN A 184 0.61 8.02 3.60
C ASN A 184 1.13 7.03 4.63
N THR A 185 2.03 6.13 4.26
CA THR A 185 2.68 5.21 5.21
C THR A 185 3.36 5.98 6.33
N PHE A 186 4.17 6.98 5.99
CA PHE A 186 4.88 7.78 7.00
C PHE A 186 3.94 8.67 7.81
N LEU A 187 2.90 9.25 7.17
CA LEU A 187 1.85 10.00 7.88
C LEU A 187 1.15 9.15 8.94
N TYR A 188 0.89 7.87 8.63
CA TYR A 188 0.18 6.98 9.55
C TYR A 188 1.09 6.37 10.60
N LEU A 189 2.35 6.09 10.29
CA LEU A 189 3.36 5.71 11.28
C LEU A 189 3.68 6.85 12.27
N ASP A 190 3.39 8.08 11.88
CA ASP A 190 3.41 9.26 12.75
C ASP A 190 1.99 9.77 13.06
N TRP A 191 1.08 8.86 13.38
CA TRP A 191 -0.34 9.19 13.64
C TRP A 191 -0.52 10.27 14.68
N ASP A 192 0.25 10.21 15.74
CA ASP A 192 0.20 11.13 16.88
C ASP A 192 1.12 12.36 16.73
N ARG A 193 1.70 12.56 15.54
CA ARG A 193 2.56 13.73 15.20
C ARG A 193 3.73 13.94 16.14
N ARG A 194 4.41 12.84 16.50
CA ARG A 194 5.65 12.88 17.32
C ARG A 194 6.93 12.99 16.47
N GLY A 195 6.77 13.05 15.15
CA GLY A 195 7.84 12.99 14.16
C GLY A 195 8.20 11.56 13.74
N PHE A 196 8.82 11.44 12.56
CA PHE A 196 9.32 10.18 12.03
C PHE A 196 10.84 10.26 11.87
N PRO A 197 11.63 9.81 12.86
CA PRO A 197 13.08 10.08 12.93
C PRO A 197 13.93 9.11 12.11
N TYR A 198 13.34 8.05 11.55
CA TYR A 198 14.10 7.00 10.88
C TYR A 198 14.36 7.35 9.41
N PRO A 199 15.61 7.23 8.93
CA PRO A 199 15.92 7.35 7.50
C PRO A 199 15.15 6.33 6.67
N VAL A 200 14.66 6.74 5.48
CA VAL A 200 13.76 5.94 4.65
C VAL A 200 14.37 5.59 3.30
N ILE A 201 14.06 4.39 2.83
CA ILE A 201 14.30 3.95 1.45
C ILE A 201 12.96 3.53 0.86
N PRO A 202 12.29 4.40 0.08
CA PRO A 202 11.13 3.99 -0.70
C PRO A 202 11.55 3.03 -1.81
N PHE A 203 10.84 1.90 -1.90
CA PHE A 203 11.05 0.89 -2.92
C PHE A 203 9.73 0.64 -3.66
N ALA A 204 9.60 1.20 -4.85
CA ALA A 204 8.41 1.10 -5.64
C ALA A 204 8.33 -0.22 -6.41
N ILE A 205 7.14 -0.85 -6.40
CA ILE A 205 6.78 -1.99 -7.24
C ILE A 205 5.61 -1.55 -8.14
N ASN A 206 5.69 -1.80 -9.45
CA ASN A 206 4.58 -1.55 -10.35
C ASN A 206 3.46 -2.57 -10.09
N CYS A 207 2.47 -2.18 -9.31
CA CYS A 207 1.33 -3.02 -8.93
C CYS A 207 0.19 -2.99 -9.96
N TYR A 208 0.12 -2.00 -10.83
CA TYR A 208 -1.01 -1.78 -11.73
C TYR A 208 -0.77 -2.22 -13.18
N GLY A 209 0.47 -2.53 -13.54
CA GLY A 209 0.86 -3.19 -14.77
C GLY A 209 0.09 -2.73 -16.00
N SER A 210 -0.63 -3.64 -16.64
CA SER A 210 -1.41 -3.41 -17.85
C SER A 210 -2.56 -2.40 -17.72
N ASN A 211 -2.90 -2.00 -16.51
CA ASN A 211 -3.95 -1.02 -16.22
C ASN A 211 -3.39 0.31 -15.69
N LEU A 212 -2.08 0.48 -15.60
CA LEU A 212 -1.49 1.67 -14.99
C LEU A 212 -1.88 2.95 -15.72
N LEU A 213 -1.70 3.01 -17.04
CA LEU A 213 -2.05 4.18 -17.83
C LEU A 213 -3.57 4.38 -17.91
N HIS A 214 -4.32 3.29 -18.01
CA HIS A 214 -5.78 3.31 -18.15
C HIS A 214 -6.48 3.73 -16.86
N ALA A 215 -6.19 3.07 -15.76
CA ALA A 215 -6.85 3.29 -14.47
C ALA A 215 -6.08 4.29 -13.58
N GLN A 216 -4.82 4.57 -13.88
CA GLN A 216 -3.94 5.42 -13.07
C GLN A 216 -3.96 5.04 -11.58
N GLY A 217 -3.99 3.73 -11.32
CA GLY A 217 -4.05 3.19 -9.96
C GLY A 217 -5.31 3.49 -9.16
N GLY A 218 -6.40 3.94 -9.82
CA GLY A 218 -7.60 4.38 -9.11
C GLY A 218 -8.90 3.88 -9.74
N SER A 219 -10.01 4.46 -9.29
CA SER A 219 -11.36 4.15 -9.75
C SER A 219 -11.75 4.86 -11.07
N ALA A 220 -10.79 5.46 -11.77
CA ALA A 220 -11.07 6.28 -12.97
C ALA A 220 -11.85 5.51 -14.04
N ALA A 221 -11.54 4.24 -14.25
CA ALA A 221 -12.24 3.40 -15.23
C ALA A 221 -13.75 3.23 -14.97
N LEU A 222 -14.21 3.44 -13.74
CA LEU A 222 -15.64 3.37 -13.40
C LEU A 222 -16.41 4.65 -13.74
N PHE A 223 -15.71 5.76 -13.97
CA PHE A 223 -16.29 7.07 -14.19
C PHE A 223 -16.05 7.63 -15.60
N MET A 224 -15.01 7.15 -16.27
CA MET A 224 -14.56 7.67 -17.56
C MET A 224 -14.38 6.53 -18.56
N PRO A 225 -14.63 6.78 -19.86
CA PRO A 225 -14.25 5.82 -20.89
C PRO A 225 -12.73 5.62 -20.90
N PRO A 226 -12.25 4.46 -21.35
CA PRO A 226 -10.83 4.18 -21.52
C PRO A 226 -10.11 5.31 -22.29
N ARG A 227 -9.00 5.77 -21.76
CA ARG A 227 -8.16 6.81 -22.41
C ARG A 227 -7.50 6.28 -23.68
N ASP A 228 -7.02 5.05 -23.59
CA ASP A 228 -6.41 4.36 -24.71
C ASP A 228 -7.33 3.24 -25.16
N GLN A 229 -7.69 3.27 -26.44
CA GLN A 229 -8.43 2.22 -27.12
C GLN A 229 -7.50 1.29 -27.89
N SER A 230 -6.22 1.30 -27.57
CA SER A 230 -5.26 0.36 -28.12
C SER A 230 -5.79 -1.07 -27.93
N THR A 231 -5.64 -1.89 -28.93
CA THR A 231 -6.02 -3.31 -28.86
C THR A 231 -5.04 -4.13 -28.02
N LEU A 232 -3.89 -3.55 -27.64
CA LEU A 232 -2.87 -4.18 -26.81
C LEU A 232 -2.83 -3.50 -25.44
N PRO A 233 -2.93 -4.27 -24.36
CA PRO A 233 -2.76 -3.74 -23.01
C PRO A 233 -1.31 -3.31 -22.78
N ASP A 234 -1.07 -2.45 -21.79
CA ASP A 234 0.27 -2.17 -21.28
C ASP A 234 0.95 -3.45 -20.76
N PRO A 235 2.29 -3.47 -20.63
CA PRO A 235 3.00 -4.57 -20.02
C PRO A 235 2.47 -4.88 -18.60
N PRO A 236 2.37 -6.17 -18.22
CA PRO A 236 1.82 -6.55 -16.91
C PRO A 236 2.74 -6.15 -15.76
N SER A 237 2.18 -6.14 -14.55
CA SER A 237 2.94 -6.07 -13.29
C SER A 237 3.96 -7.22 -13.19
N PRO A 238 5.00 -7.08 -12.36
CA PRO A 238 5.86 -8.21 -12.01
C PRO A 238 5.03 -9.38 -11.45
N GLN A 239 5.44 -10.60 -11.81
CA GLN A 239 4.77 -11.79 -11.31
C GLN A 239 4.93 -11.91 -9.77
N PRO A 240 3.95 -12.45 -9.04
CA PRO A 240 4.00 -12.60 -7.58
C PRO A 240 5.26 -13.32 -7.09
N TRP A 241 5.63 -14.43 -7.75
CA TRP A 241 6.86 -15.16 -7.43
C TRP A 241 8.12 -14.30 -7.60
N ARG A 242 8.12 -13.37 -8.57
CA ARG A 242 9.24 -12.45 -8.80
C ARG A 242 9.34 -11.43 -7.67
N CYS A 243 8.21 -10.93 -7.18
CA CYS A 243 8.19 -10.05 -6.00
C CYS A 243 8.71 -10.77 -4.75
N MET A 244 8.35 -12.05 -4.54
CA MET A 244 8.93 -12.87 -3.46
C MET A 244 10.45 -13.04 -3.63
N ALA A 245 10.92 -13.28 -4.86
CA ALA A 245 12.36 -13.41 -5.13
C ALA A 245 13.12 -12.10 -4.86
N VAL A 246 12.51 -10.95 -5.18
CA VAL A 246 13.06 -9.62 -4.83
C VAL A 246 13.11 -9.45 -3.31
N GLY A 247 12.06 -9.77 -2.59
CA GLY A 247 12.03 -9.71 -1.13
C GLY A 247 13.08 -10.58 -0.47
N LYS A 248 13.25 -11.83 -0.95
CA LYS A 248 14.34 -12.72 -0.54
C LYS A 248 15.70 -12.04 -0.69
N ALA A 249 16.00 -11.50 -1.87
CA ALA A 249 17.28 -10.88 -2.13
C ALA A 249 17.50 -9.61 -1.28
N VAL A 250 16.46 -8.81 -1.03
CA VAL A 250 16.51 -7.66 -0.10
C VAL A 250 16.90 -8.11 1.30
N ALA A 251 16.28 -9.18 1.81
CA ALA A 251 16.62 -9.74 3.11
C ALA A 251 18.06 -10.24 3.18
N GLU A 252 18.53 -10.95 2.16
CA GLU A 252 19.92 -11.44 2.07
C GLU A 252 20.95 -10.30 2.04
N VAL A 253 20.67 -9.23 1.25
CA VAL A 253 21.54 -8.07 1.15
C VAL A 253 21.65 -7.35 2.50
N PHE A 254 20.52 -7.09 3.15
CA PHE A 254 20.53 -6.39 4.43
C PHE A 254 21.01 -7.26 5.60
N ALA A 255 20.79 -8.56 5.58
CA ALA A 255 21.38 -9.47 6.59
C ALA A 255 22.92 -9.46 6.55
N ALA A 256 23.52 -9.21 5.37
CA ALA A 256 24.97 -9.04 5.21
C ALA A 256 25.48 -7.61 5.50
N SER A 257 24.59 -6.65 5.72
CA SER A 257 24.91 -5.25 5.97
C SER A 257 25.27 -4.98 7.44
N PRO A 258 25.79 -3.79 7.77
CA PRO A 258 26.00 -3.38 9.15
C PRO A 258 24.73 -2.82 9.83
N TRP A 259 23.63 -2.59 9.09
CA TRP A 259 22.47 -1.84 9.57
C TRP A 259 21.40 -2.73 10.21
N ARG A 260 20.69 -2.14 11.14
CA ARG A 260 19.39 -2.62 11.63
C ARG A 260 18.31 -2.07 10.71
N VAL A 261 17.55 -2.92 10.05
CA VAL A 261 16.63 -2.52 8.99
C VAL A 261 15.20 -2.96 9.31
N ALA A 262 14.25 -2.03 9.25
CA ALA A 262 12.84 -2.39 9.21
C ALA A 262 12.37 -2.48 7.75
N LEU A 263 11.78 -3.62 7.37
CA LEU A 263 11.18 -3.87 6.07
C LEU A 263 9.66 -3.77 6.20
N ILE A 264 9.04 -2.82 5.53
CA ILE A 264 7.60 -2.56 5.62
C ILE A 264 6.93 -2.84 4.28
N ALA A 265 5.93 -3.72 4.24
CA ALA A 265 4.96 -3.78 3.15
C ALA A 265 3.77 -2.89 3.51
N SER A 266 3.51 -1.90 2.69
CA SER A 266 2.39 -0.98 2.91
C SER A 266 1.41 -1.04 1.75
N SER A 267 0.28 -1.69 1.96
CA SER A 267 -0.86 -1.66 1.04
C SER A 267 -2.16 -2.06 1.71
N SER A 268 -3.25 -1.60 1.14
CA SER A 268 -4.55 -2.24 1.36
C SER A 268 -4.61 -3.56 0.58
N TRP A 269 -5.52 -4.44 0.96
CA TRP A 269 -5.68 -5.74 0.31
C TRP A 269 -6.63 -5.61 -0.90
N SER A 270 -7.66 -6.44 -1.07
CA SER A 270 -8.47 -6.30 -2.27
C SER A 270 -9.17 -4.93 -2.34
N HIS A 271 -8.95 -4.23 -3.44
CA HIS A 271 -9.60 -2.95 -3.72
C HIS A 271 -10.90 -3.20 -4.47
N CYS A 272 -12.03 -2.89 -3.87
CA CYS A 272 -13.34 -3.13 -4.48
C CYS A 272 -13.46 -2.49 -5.88
N PHE A 273 -12.97 -1.26 -6.05
CA PHE A 273 -13.06 -0.52 -7.31
C PHE A 273 -12.18 -1.06 -8.45
N LEU A 274 -11.34 -2.05 -8.17
CA LEU A 274 -10.52 -2.76 -9.17
C LEU A 274 -11.08 -4.16 -9.48
N SER A 275 -12.02 -4.66 -8.67
CA SER A 275 -12.57 -6.01 -8.82
C SER A 275 -14.01 -6.02 -9.31
N PRO A 276 -14.33 -6.70 -10.43
CA PRO A 276 -15.71 -6.91 -10.84
C PRO A 276 -16.48 -7.90 -9.95
N THR A 277 -15.80 -8.65 -9.09
CA THR A 277 -16.37 -9.77 -8.30
C THR A 277 -17.61 -9.36 -7.54
N ASN A 278 -17.57 -8.18 -6.89
CA ASN A 278 -18.69 -7.64 -6.08
C ASN A 278 -19.21 -6.32 -6.69
N GLY A 279 -19.23 -6.24 -8.02
CA GLY A 279 -19.74 -5.05 -8.73
C GLY A 279 -18.98 -3.77 -8.43
N TYR A 280 -17.73 -3.86 -8.03
CA TYR A 280 -16.85 -2.74 -7.66
C TYR A 280 -17.26 -1.99 -6.38
N LEU A 281 -18.09 -2.57 -5.52
CA LEU A 281 -18.65 -1.89 -4.33
C LEU A 281 -18.04 -2.33 -3.01
N TRP A 282 -17.70 -3.61 -2.85
CA TRP A 282 -17.03 -4.13 -1.65
C TRP A 282 -15.92 -5.11 -2.00
N PRO A 283 -14.95 -5.32 -1.10
CA PRO A 283 -13.77 -6.15 -1.33
C PRO A 283 -14.10 -7.60 -1.65
N ASP A 284 -13.15 -8.32 -2.26
CA ASP A 284 -13.22 -9.77 -2.40
C ASP A 284 -12.75 -10.46 -1.11
N HIS A 285 -13.64 -10.48 -0.10
CA HIS A 285 -13.36 -11.04 1.21
C HIS A 285 -12.84 -12.48 1.16
N ALA A 286 -13.32 -13.29 0.20
CA ALA A 286 -12.87 -14.68 0.08
C ALA A 286 -11.41 -14.77 -0.36
N ALA A 287 -11.01 -13.94 -1.32
CA ALA A 287 -9.64 -13.88 -1.80
C ALA A 287 -8.67 -13.35 -0.71
N ASP A 288 -9.11 -12.34 0.04
CA ASP A 288 -8.32 -11.78 1.14
C ASP A 288 -8.20 -12.75 2.31
N ARG A 289 -9.31 -13.42 2.69
CA ARG A 289 -9.31 -14.42 3.76
C ARG A 289 -8.37 -15.59 3.46
N LEU A 290 -8.29 -16.03 2.21
CA LEU A 290 -7.34 -17.08 1.79
C LEU A 290 -5.90 -16.68 2.11
N LEU A 291 -5.50 -15.46 1.78
CA LEU A 291 -4.14 -14.97 2.04
C LEU A 291 -3.91 -14.66 3.52
N PHE A 292 -4.93 -14.15 4.23
CA PHE A 292 -4.84 -13.89 5.66
C PHE A 292 -4.67 -15.20 6.46
N ASP A 293 -5.41 -16.23 6.14
CA ASP A 293 -5.28 -17.55 6.78
C ASP A 293 -3.91 -18.16 6.52
N ALA A 294 -3.38 -17.99 5.31
CA ALA A 294 -2.02 -18.43 4.96
C ALA A 294 -0.96 -17.62 5.74
N LEU A 295 -1.13 -16.28 5.82
CA LEU A 295 -0.27 -15.40 6.61
C LEU A 295 -0.21 -15.87 8.06
N SER A 296 -1.36 -16.04 8.70
CA SER A 296 -1.48 -16.40 10.13
C SER A 296 -0.78 -17.71 10.48
N ARG A 297 -0.65 -18.63 9.52
CA ARG A 297 0.03 -19.92 9.67
C ARG A 297 1.49 -19.92 9.19
N ALA A 298 1.99 -18.80 8.65
CA ALA A 298 3.26 -18.70 7.93
C ALA A 298 3.33 -19.69 6.73
N ASP A 299 2.22 -19.86 6.03
CA ASP A 299 2.11 -20.69 4.83
C ASP A 299 2.52 -19.88 3.59
N TYR A 300 3.83 -19.73 3.41
CA TYR A 300 4.42 -19.00 2.28
C TYR A 300 4.15 -19.66 0.92
N GLU A 301 3.85 -20.96 0.91
CA GLU A 301 3.59 -21.71 -0.33
C GLU A 301 2.24 -21.32 -0.94
N THR A 302 1.21 -21.06 -0.14
CA THR A 302 -0.06 -20.52 -0.61
C THR A 302 0.12 -19.16 -1.26
N TRP A 303 0.95 -18.28 -0.67
CA TRP A 303 1.31 -16.98 -1.27
C TRP A 303 2.03 -17.16 -2.60
N ARG A 304 3.03 -18.05 -2.68
CA ARG A 304 3.83 -18.31 -3.88
C ARG A 304 3.00 -18.82 -5.05
N LYS A 305 1.95 -19.58 -4.78
CA LYS A 305 1.05 -20.15 -5.81
C LYS A 305 0.05 -19.16 -6.39
N ARG A 306 -0.10 -17.97 -5.80
CA ARG A 306 -1.02 -16.96 -6.37
C ARG A 306 -0.54 -16.53 -7.75
N SER A 307 -1.46 -16.54 -8.72
CA SER A 307 -1.18 -15.98 -10.04
C SER A 307 -1.50 -14.49 -10.07
N LEU A 308 -0.79 -13.75 -10.92
CA LEU A 308 -1.10 -12.32 -11.14
C LEU A 308 -2.55 -12.13 -11.59
N LYS A 309 -3.05 -12.99 -12.47
CA LYS A 309 -4.43 -12.97 -12.96
C LYS A 309 -5.47 -13.12 -11.85
N ASP A 310 -5.25 -14.01 -10.89
CA ASP A 310 -6.16 -14.17 -9.76
C ASP A 310 -6.14 -12.97 -8.83
N MET A 311 -4.97 -12.40 -8.60
CA MET A 311 -4.80 -11.19 -7.79
C MET A 311 -5.49 -9.98 -8.45
N GLU A 312 -5.28 -9.76 -9.74
CA GLU A 312 -5.93 -8.69 -10.50
C GLU A 312 -7.46 -8.84 -10.50
N ARG A 313 -7.96 -10.07 -10.69
CA ARG A 313 -9.41 -10.34 -10.63
C ARG A 313 -10.02 -10.03 -9.28
N ALA A 314 -9.30 -10.30 -8.20
CA ALA A 314 -9.73 -10.02 -6.83
C ALA A 314 -9.52 -8.56 -6.39
N GLY A 315 -8.92 -7.71 -7.23
CA GLY A 315 -8.54 -6.35 -6.85
C GLY A 315 -7.32 -6.28 -5.92
N GLN A 316 -6.55 -7.36 -5.82
CA GLN A 316 -5.38 -7.52 -4.96
C GLN A 316 -4.07 -7.03 -5.62
N HIS A 317 -4.14 -6.01 -6.47
CA HIS A 317 -3.00 -5.51 -7.24
C HIS A 317 -1.81 -5.14 -6.34
N GLU A 318 -2.06 -4.43 -5.25
CA GLU A 318 -1.03 -3.97 -4.32
C GLU A 318 -0.50 -5.08 -3.40
N MET A 319 -1.10 -6.28 -3.41
CA MET A 319 -0.56 -7.42 -2.65
C MET A 319 0.82 -7.89 -3.14
N LEU A 320 1.28 -7.41 -4.31
CA LEU A 320 2.66 -7.61 -4.76
C LEU A 320 3.69 -7.04 -3.76
N LEU A 321 3.32 -6.01 -3.01
CA LEU A 321 4.14 -5.44 -1.93
C LEU A 321 4.28 -6.43 -0.77
N TRP A 322 3.17 -7.09 -0.40
CA TRP A 322 3.19 -8.15 0.61
C TRP A 322 3.94 -9.39 0.12
N MET A 323 3.90 -9.72 -1.19
CA MET A 323 4.72 -10.79 -1.75
C MET A 323 6.22 -10.55 -1.50
N ALA A 324 6.68 -9.30 -1.61
CA ALA A 324 8.07 -8.97 -1.28
C ALA A 324 8.35 -9.20 0.22
N LEU A 325 7.46 -8.76 1.11
CA LEU A 325 7.60 -9.04 2.54
C LEU A 325 7.59 -10.55 2.83
N MET A 326 6.67 -11.31 2.21
CA MET A 326 6.60 -12.77 2.38
C MET A 326 7.92 -13.45 1.95
N GLY A 327 8.49 -13.05 0.81
CA GLY A 327 9.78 -13.59 0.35
C GLY A 327 10.93 -13.28 1.31
N ALA A 328 10.95 -12.08 1.89
CA ALA A 328 11.94 -11.69 2.89
C ALA A 328 11.78 -12.51 4.20
N MET A 329 10.56 -12.60 4.73
CA MET A 329 10.29 -13.26 6.01
C MET A 329 10.46 -14.79 5.94
N GLU A 330 10.09 -15.40 4.83
CA GLU A 330 10.39 -16.81 4.56
C GLU A 330 11.90 -17.09 4.59
N THR A 331 12.69 -16.26 3.92
CA THR A 331 14.15 -16.38 3.86
C THR A 331 14.79 -16.23 5.23
N LEU A 332 14.25 -15.39 6.08
CA LEU A 332 14.70 -15.18 7.45
C LEU A 332 14.10 -16.17 8.44
N HIS A 333 13.27 -17.11 8.00
CA HIS A 333 12.57 -18.09 8.83
C HIS A 333 11.73 -17.44 9.95
N ARG A 334 11.13 -16.27 9.67
CA ARG A 334 10.33 -15.52 10.64
C ARG A 334 8.88 -15.97 10.60
N ARG A 335 8.21 -15.87 11.75
CA ARG A 335 6.77 -16.11 11.87
C ARG A 335 6.04 -14.80 12.17
N PRO A 336 4.86 -14.59 11.59
CA PRO A 336 4.07 -13.40 11.84
C PRO A 336 3.49 -13.41 13.26
N VAL A 337 3.44 -12.22 13.83
CA VAL A 337 2.56 -11.88 14.95
C VAL A 337 1.50 -10.96 14.35
N VAL A 338 0.34 -11.52 14.05
CA VAL A 338 -0.80 -10.77 13.52
C VAL A 338 -1.33 -9.88 14.64
N GLN A 339 -1.38 -8.59 14.37
CA GLN A 339 -1.91 -7.61 15.30
C GLN A 339 -3.39 -7.42 15.08
N ASP A 340 -3.78 -7.15 13.83
CA ASP A 340 -5.18 -7.01 13.46
C ASP A 340 -5.41 -7.34 11.97
N TYR A 341 -6.66 -7.73 11.67
CA TYR A 341 -7.19 -7.85 10.33
C TYR A 341 -8.57 -7.17 10.28
N VAL A 342 -8.63 -6.05 9.57
CA VAL A 342 -9.80 -5.17 9.53
C VAL A 342 -10.59 -5.44 8.25
N GLU A 343 -11.61 -6.27 8.37
CA GLU A 343 -12.59 -6.53 7.32
C GLU A 343 -13.62 -5.40 7.28
N THR A 344 -14.00 -4.96 6.08
CA THR A 344 -14.97 -3.89 5.87
C THR A 344 -15.61 -3.95 4.49
N HIS A 345 -16.88 -3.61 4.38
CA HIS A 345 -17.60 -3.54 3.11
C HIS A 345 -17.61 -2.12 2.52
N ILE A 346 -17.64 -1.06 3.35
CA ILE A 346 -17.81 0.32 2.86
C ILE A 346 -16.50 1.11 2.74
N PHE A 347 -15.39 0.64 3.30
CA PHE A 347 -14.09 1.35 3.25
C PHE A 347 -13.14 0.79 2.21
N MET A 348 -13.70 0.34 1.09
CA MET A 348 -13.07 0.07 -0.22
C MET A 348 -12.07 -1.08 -0.27
N SER A 349 -11.49 -1.50 0.85
CA SER A 349 -10.47 -2.57 0.90
C SER A 349 -10.29 -3.05 2.34
N GLU A 350 -9.79 -4.26 2.52
CA GLU A 350 -9.38 -4.77 3.83
C GLU A 350 -7.98 -4.32 4.20
N LYS A 351 -7.64 -4.38 5.47
CA LYS A 351 -6.34 -4.00 6.01
C LYS A 351 -5.83 -5.06 6.96
N CYS A 352 -4.54 -5.31 6.90
CA CYS A 352 -3.87 -6.22 7.82
C CYS A 352 -2.68 -5.51 8.47
N PHE A 353 -2.51 -5.74 9.76
CA PHE A 353 -1.39 -5.24 10.53
C PHE A 353 -0.65 -6.43 11.14
N VAL A 354 0.64 -6.52 10.85
CA VAL A 354 1.47 -7.66 11.26
C VAL A 354 2.89 -7.22 11.58
N SER A 355 3.52 -7.88 12.54
CA SER A 355 4.94 -7.77 12.79
C SER A 355 5.62 -9.14 12.67
N TYR A 356 6.88 -9.11 12.27
CA TYR A 356 7.81 -10.24 12.26
C TYR A 356 9.02 -9.86 13.10
N PRO A 357 9.02 -10.16 14.40
CA PRO A 357 10.11 -9.78 15.29
C PRO A 357 11.49 -10.24 14.80
N ALA A 358 12.53 -9.44 15.11
CA ALA A 358 13.91 -9.67 14.69
C ALA A 358 14.55 -10.90 15.39
#